data_733942d05c9002377332278d9dee7390
#
_entry.id   733942d05c9002377332278d9dee7390
#
_cell.length_a   1.000
_cell.length_b   1.000
_cell.length_c   1.000
_cell.angle_alpha   90.00
_cell.angle_beta   90.00
_cell.angle_gamma   90.00
#
_symmetry.space_group_name_H-M   'P 1'
#
loop_
_entity.id
_entity.type
_entity.pdbx_description
1 polymer ?
#
loop_
_entity_poly.entity_id
_entity_poly.type
_entity_poly.pdbx_seq_one_letter_code
_entity_poly.pdbx_strand_id
1 'polypeptide(L)'
;MEQKKLLLLGAMQMHLPIIKRAKERGIYVITCDFIHDNEGHKYADEAHYDSTTDLNAVLSLAKECDVDGIMTFNSDPAALTAAYVADRLGLPGSGYTAVEIMSEKDKFRKFLSENGFSTPKFRQYTEVKALLNELEYFQFPVILKPVDSSGSKGVVKITTPEEVEASFFNALTYSRSKRIIVEEFIQPEGAQMHGDAFIRNGKIEFIYLGDHHYDSNINNLVPISTTFPSSHSKDSIAAVVDEVQRFITKVNFKQGGINIEARISAKDHKVYLIEVGPRNGGNFTPIIIQYASGFNFMDACLDVFLNMEYAEQHPCKKGFYAYMIIHSKQDGILAQIEIDSALSSKVFQRYDYLHIGEMVRSFKGANSAIGVLLVRFDSMEQMTEYVDNMERYCKVRLQ
;
A
#
# COMPACT_ATOMS: atom_id res chain seq x y z
N MET A 1 32.10 15.04 -2.88
CA MET A 1 30.79 15.44 -2.30
C MET A 1 30.68 14.75 -0.96
N GLU A 2 30.14 15.40 0.02
CA GLU A 2 29.86 14.79 1.34
C GLU A 2 28.82 13.66 1.18
N GLN A 3 29.00 12.57 1.95
CA GLN A 3 28.11 11.42 1.88
C GLN A 3 26.73 11.80 2.42
N LYS A 4 25.68 11.62 1.62
CA LYS A 4 24.31 11.90 2.02
C LYS A 4 23.81 10.93 3.08
N LYS A 5 23.07 11.41 4.07
CA LYS A 5 22.47 10.63 5.16
C LYS A 5 20.96 10.55 5.00
N LEU A 6 20.44 9.34 4.91
CA LEU A 6 19.01 9.04 4.82
C LEU A 6 18.50 8.42 6.11
N LEU A 7 17.49 9.03 6.74
CA LEU A 7 16.68 8.35 7.77
C LEU A 7 15.50 7.66 7.11
N LEU A 8 15.51 6.33 7.11
CA LEU A 8 14.45 5.49 6.58
C LEU A 8 13.56 4.96 7.72
N LEU A 9 12.29 5.31 7.71
CA LEU A 9 11.31 4.82 8.68
C LEU A 9 10.72 3.48 8.21
N GLY A 10 11.11 2.42 8.90
CA GLY A 10 10.78 1.02 8.62
C GLY A 10 12.01 0.20 8.23
N ALA A 11 12.07 -1.04 8.73
CA ALA A 11 13.17 -1.97 8.49
C ALA A 11 12.72 -3.40 8.13
N MET A 12 11.43 -3.60 7.79
CA MET A 12 10.91 -4.91 7.38
C MET A 12 11.57 -5.39 6.08
N GLN A 13 11.39 -6.66 5.75
CA GLN A 13 11.91 -7.28 4.53
C GLN A 13 11.54 -6.50 3.25
N MET A 14 10.36 -5.89 3.20
CA MET A 14 9.94 -5.09 2.04
C MET A 14 10.70 -3.76 1.89
N HIS A 15 11.46 -3.31 2.92
CA HIS A 15 12.34 -2.14 2.82
C HIS A 15 13.76 -2.52 2.33
N LEU A 16 14.13 -3.80 2.29
CA LEU A 16 15.46 -4.22 1.85
C LEU A 16 15.86 -3.69 0.47
N PRO A 17 14.97 -3.68 -0.54
CA PRO A 17 15.34 -3.18 -1.86
C PRO A 17 15.83 -1.72 -1.83
N ILE A 18 15.12 -0.83 -1.14
CA ILE A 18 15.51 0.59 -1.06
C ILE A 18 16.77 0.78 -0.20
N ILE A 19 16.93 0.02 0.90
CA ILE A 19 18.13 0.07 1.76
C ILE A 19 19.36 -0.33 0.93
N LYS A 20 19.30 -1.48 0.24
CA LYS A 20 20.40 -1.96 -0.60
C LYS A 20 20.71 -0.98 -1.71
N ARG A 21 19.68 -0.43 -2.38
CA ARG A 21 19.87 0.53 -3.45
C ARG A 21 20.50 1.84 -2.97
N ALA A 22 20.11 2.35 -1.81
CA ALA A 22 20.73 3.51 -1.18
C ALA A 22 22.21 3.27 -0.87
N LYS A 23 22.55 2.09 -0.33
CA LYS A 23 23.94 1.67 -0.07
C LYS A 23 24.79 1.56 -1.35
N GLU A 24 24.23 0.98 -2.42
CA GLU A 24 24.88 0.91 -3.74
C GLU A 24 25.22 2.30 -4.30
N ARG A 25 24.41 3.30 -3.96
CA ARG A 25 24.60 4.70 -4.36
C ARG A 25 25.51 5.49 -3.40
N GLY A 26 26.10 4.83 -2.40
CA GLY A 26 26.99 5.46 -1.43
C GLY A 26 26.28 6.32 -0.39
N ILE A 27 24.98 6.18 -0.21
CA ILE A 27 24.20 6.89 0.79
C ILE A 27 24.37 6.21 2.15
N TYR A 28 24.57 6.98 3.21
CA TYR A 28 24.59 6.50 4.59
C TYR A 28 23.13 6.28 5.04
N VAL A 29 22.77 5.03 5.35
CA VAL A 29 21.40 4.64 5.66
C VAL A 29 21.24 4.44 7.16
N ILE A 30 20.35 5.22 7.76
CA ILE A 30 19.92 5.11 9.15
C ILE A 30 18.49 4.54 9.12
N THR A 31 18.25 3.39 9.76
CA THR A 31 16.91 2.82 9.88
C THR A 31 16.32 3.10 11.26
N CYS A 32 15.02 3.40 11.30
CA CYS A 32 14.24 3.52 12.53
C CYS A 32 13.01 2.62 12.45
N ASP A 33 12.91 1.64 13.35
CA ASP A 33 11.77 0.73 13.49
C ASP A 33 11.85 0.05 14.87
N PHE A 34 10.75 0.03 15.63
CA PHE A 34 10.73 -0.51 16.99
C PHE A 34 10.91 -2.03 17.07
N ILE A 35 10.79 -2.75 15.97
CA ILE A 35 11.02 -4.20 15.91
C ILE A 35 12.51 -4.47 15.65
N HIS A 36 13.23 -4.81 16.70
CA HIS A 36 14.68 -5.02 16.67
C HIS A 36 15.15 -6.07 15.66
N ASP A 37 14.37 -7.13 15.47
CA ASP A 37 14.74 -8.27 14.61
C ASP A 37 14.41 -8.04 13.13
N ASN A 38 13.85 -6.88 12.76
CA ASN A 38 13.60 -6.57 11.37
C ASN A 38 14.90 -6.63 10.55
N GLU A 39 14.83 -7.37 9.45
CA GLU A 39 16.01 -7.71 8.64
C GLU A 39 16.72 -6.47 8.06
N GLY A 40 15.97 -5.40 7.77
CA GLY A 40 16.52 -4.17 7.21
C GLY A 40 17.58 -3.50 8.08
N HIS A 41 17.49 -3.64 9.43
CA HIS A 41 18.49 -3.10 10.34
C HIS A 41 19.89 -3.67 10.08
N LYS A 42 19.99 -4.93 9.65
CA LYS A 42 21.27 -5.60 9.39
C LYS A 42 22.02 -5.05 8.17
N TYR A 43 21.31 -4.35 7.28
CA TYR A 43 21.86 -3.80 6.03
C TYR A 43 22.08 -2.28 6.09
N ALA A 44 21.55 -1.61 7.11
CA ALA A 44 21.77 -0.20 7.36
C ALA A 44 23.18 0.06 7.93
N ASP A 45 23.63 1.32 7.87
CA ASP A 45 24.86 1.75 8.56
C ASP A 45 24.61 1.95 10.05
N GLU A 46 23.37 2.35 10.40
CA GLU A 46 22.96 2.64 11.77
C GLU A 46 21.51 2.24 11.97
N ALA A 47 21.16 1.71 13.15
CA ALA A 47 19.83 1.24 13.48
C ALA A 47 19.34 1.86 14.78
N HIS A 48 18.11 2.41 14.75
CA HIS A 48 17.38 2.94 15.90
C HIS A 48 16.05 2.23 16.07
N TYR A 49 15.59 2.13 17.31
CA TYR A 49 14.46 1.26 17.68
C TYR A 49 13.26 2.04 18.24
N ASP A 50 13.16 3.31 17.85
CA ASP A 50 12.00 4.13 18.19
C ASP A 50 10.79 3.75 17.33
N SER A 51 9.60 4.07 17.86
CA SER A 51 8.37 3.91 17.08
C SER A 51 8.34 4.87 15.91
N THR A 52 8.13 4.36 14.70
CA THR A 52 7.98 5.18 13.49
C THR A 52 6.75 6.10 13.53
N THR A 53 5.90 5.99 14.54
CA THR A 53 4.73 6.86 14.73
C THR A 53 4.92 7.88 15.85
N ASP A 54 6.06 7.89 16.54
CA ASP A 54 6.42 8.90 17.53
C ASP A 54 7.09 10.10 16.85
N LEU A 55 6.29 11.14 16.61
CA LEU A 55 6.74 12.36 15.93
C LEU A 55 7.93 13.03 16.61
N ASN A 56 7.95 13.04 17.95
CA ASN A 56 8.98 13.74 18.72
C ASN A 56 10.28 12.94 18.80
N ALA A 57 10.19 11.63 19.04
CA ALA A 57 11.37 10.76 19.06
C ALA A 57 12.06 10.78 17.69
N VAL A 58 11.32 10.61 16.59
CA VAL A 58 11.88 10.63 15.24
C VAL A 58 12.44 12.01 14.86
N LEU A 59 11.79 13.12 15.30
CA LEU A 59 12.33 14.46 15.07
C LEU A 59 13.67 14.67 15.81
N SER A 60 13.78 14.20 17.06
CA SER A 60 15.04 14.27 17.83
C SER A 60 16.13 13.46 17.17
N LEU A 61 15.82 12.21 16.79
CA LEU A 61 16.74 11.32 16.07
C LEU A 61 17.25 11.96 14.77
N ALA A 62 16.35 12.52 13.96
CA ALA A 62 16.74 13.17 12.70
C ALA A 62 17.71 14.33 12.89
N LYS A 63 17.55 15.12 13.99
CA LYS A 63 18.46 16.20 14.38
C LYS A 63 19.80 15.68 14.87
N GLU A 64 19.79 14.67 15.75
CA GLU A 64 21.01 14.08 16.34
C GLU A 64 21.90 13.45 15.27
N CYS A 65 21.31 12.78 14.28
CA CYS A 65 22.03 12.17 13.16
C CYS A 65 22.43 13.19 12.08
N ASP A 66 21.90 14.41 12.10
CA ASP A 66 22.11 15.44 11.08
C ASP A 66 21.83 14.89 9.67
N VAL A 67 20.58 14.46 9.44
CA VAL A 67 20.18 13.78 8.22
C VAL A 67 19.89 14.75 7.06
N ASP A 68 20.24 14.37 5.84
CA ASP A 68 19.93 15.15 4.62
C ASP A 68 18.51 14.91 4.11
N GLY A 69 17.88 13.80 4.51
CA GLY A 69 16.53 13.46 4.09
C GLY A 69 15.91 12.38 4.98
N ILE A 70 14.59 12.38 5.00
CA ILE A 70 13.79 11.38 5.71
C ILE A 70 12.65 10.89 4.84
N MET A 71 12.40 9.59 4.85
CA MET A 71 11.28 8.99 4.13
C MET A 71 10.84 7.67 4.75
N THR A 72 9.68 7.21 4.35
CA THR A 72 9.33 5.79 4.33
C THR A 72 9.10 5.33 2.90
N PHE A 73 9.34 4.04 2.62
CA PHE A 73 9.17 3.55 1.25
C PHE A 73 7.77 2.94 1.03
N ASN A 74 7.25 2.18 2.01
CA ASN A 74 5.98 1.45 1.89
C ASN A 74 5.24 1.25 3.23
N SER A 75 5.43 2.16 4.19
CA SER A 75 4.76 2.10 5.49
C SER A 75 3.78 3.26 5.68
N ASP A 76 2.48 3.01 5.66
CA ASP A 76 1.45 4.03 5.90
C ASP A 76 1.61 4.74 7.25
N PRO A 77 1.82 4.02 8.38
CA PRO A 77 1.94 4.70 9.68
C PRO A 77 3.15 5.64 9.76
N ALA A 78 4.22 5.33 9.03
CA ALA A 78 5.44 6.10 9.05
C ALA A 78 5.41 7.33 8.12
N ALA A 79 4.54 7.35 7.12
CA ALA A 79 4.49 8.43 6.13
C ALA A 79 4.19 9.80 6.76
N LEU A 80 3.25 9.82 7.71
CA LEU A 80 2.89 11.05 8.43
C LEU A 80 4.06 11.60 9.24
N THR A 81 4.78 10.72 9.93
CA THR A 81 5.97 11.08 10.72
C THR A 81 7.10 11.60 9.83
N ALA A 82 7.37 10.91 8.71
CA ALA A 82 8.39 11.36 7.75
C ALA A 82 8.07 12.77 7.21
N ALA A 83 6.82 13.03 6.83
CA ALA A 83 6.39 14.34 6.34
C ALA A 83 6.45 15.42 7.43
N TYR A 84 6.07 15.10 8.67
CA TYR A 84 6.15 16.02 9.82
C TYR A 84 7.59 16.45 10.09
N VAL A 85 8.51 15.49 10.14
CA VAL A 85 9.92 15.76 10.41
C VAL A 85 10.55 16.53 9.25
N ALA A 86 10.26 16.15 8.01
CA ALA A 86 10.75 16.87 6.83
C ALA A 86 10.34 18.36 6.86
N ASP A 87 9.05 18.65 7.10
CA ASP A 87 8.55 20.02 7.16
C ASP A 87 9.19 20.82 8.32
N ARG A 88 9.41 20.17 9.48
CA ARG A 88 10.02 20.84 10.67
C ARG A 88 11.50 21.16 10.50
N LEU A 89 12.22 20.35 9.72
CA LEU A 89 13.65 20.53 9.48
C LEU A 89 13.96 21.24 8.16
N GLY A 90 12.94 21.57 7.35
CA GLY A 90 13.13 22.16 6.03
C GLY A 90 13.77 21.19 5.03
N LEU A 91 13.63 19.87 5.26
CA LEU A 91 14.12 18.83 4.37
C LEU A 91 13.15 18.63 3.18
N PRO A 92 13.64 18.05 2.06
CA PRO A 92 12.77 17.66 0.97
C PRO A 92 11.68 16.70 1.45
N GLY A 93 10.42 16.97 1.11
CA GLY A 93 9.29 16.20 1.61
C GLY A 93 8.06 16.29 0.74
N SER A 94 7.07 15.45 1.07
CA SER A 94 5.79 15.35 0.35
C SER A 94 4.79 16.45 0.73
N GLY A 95 5.02 17.17 1.86
CA GLY A 95 4.13 18.15 2.46
C GLY A 95 3.23 17.53 3.52
N TYR A 96 3.40 17.94 4.78
CA TYR A 96 2.72 17.33 5.94
C TYR A 96 1.20 17.34 5.82
N THR A 97 0.60 18.47 5.46
CA THR A 97 -0.88 18.59 5.35
C THR A 97 -1.46 17.66 4.28
N ALA A 98 -0.77 17.52 3.14
CA ALA A 98 -1.20 16.60 2.10
C ALA A 98 -1.14 15.14 2.60
N VAL A 99 -0.04 14.76 3.23
CA VAL A 99 0.16 13.41 3.78
C VAL A 99 -0.87 13.10 4.87
N GLU A 100 -1.19 14.06 5.73
CA GLU A 100 -2.21 13.92 6.76
C GLU A 100 -3.60 13.63 6.18
N ILE A 101 -4.02 14.38 5.14
CA ILE A 101 -5.28 14.15 4.44
C ILE A 101 -5.29 12.77 3.78
N MET A 102 -4.19 12.36 3.17
CA MET A 102 -4.08 11.08 2.49
C MET A 102 -4.04 9.87 3.44
N SER A 103 -3.49 10.05 4.64
CA SER A 103 -3.30 8.97 5.63
C SER A 103 -4.53 8.66 6.47
N GLU A 104 -5.45 9.61 6.67
CA GLU A 104 -6.65 9.44 7.49
C GLU A 104 -7.90 9.35 6.60
N LYS A 105 -8.58 8.22 6.62
CA LYS A 105 -9.68 7.89 5.68
C LYS A 105 -10.87 8.86 5.76
N ASP A 106 -11.18 9.36 6.95
CA ASP A 106 -12.23 10.37 7.16
C ASP A 106 -11.84 11.74 6.57
N LYS A 107 -10.59 12.18 6.78
CA LYS A 107 -10.04 13.40 6.17
C LYS A 107 -9.97 13.28 4.65
N PHE A 108 -9.52 12.13 4.15
CA PHE A 108 -9.47 11.84 2.72
C PHE A 108 -10.86 11.94 2.07
N ARG A 109 -11.87 11.25 2.64
CA ARG A 109 -13.24 11.32 2.11
C ARG A 109 -13.84 12.72 2.17
N LYS A 110 -13.64 13.42 3.29
CA LYS A 110 -14.07 14.81 3.43
C LYS A 110 -13.45 15.69 2.37
N PHE A 111 -12.12 15.59 2.19
CA PHE A 111 -11.39 16.35 1.18
C PHE A 111 -11.93 16.07 -0.25
N LEU A 112 -12.13 14.81 -0.60
CA LEU A 112 -12.70 14.44 -1.90
C LEU A 112 -14.07 15.07 -2.12
N SER A 113 -14.97 14.97 -1.13
CA SER A 113 -16.32 15.53 -1.19
C SER A 113 -16.31 17.04 -1.36
N GLU A 114 -15.51 17.76 -0.58
CA GLU A 114 -15.42 19.22 -0.61
C GLU A 114 -14.78 19.77 -1.90
N ASN A 115 -14.01 18.92 -2.61
CA ASN A 115 -13.33 19.30 -3.85
C ASN A 115 -13.99 18.75 -5.14
N GLY A 116 -15.23 18.23 -5.03
CA GLY A 116 -16.03 17.80 -6.18
C GLY A 116 -15.56 16.50 -6.85
N PHE A 117 -14.93 15.60 -6.08
CA PHE A 117 -14.65 14.23 -6.50
C PHE A 117 -15.84 13.33 -6.27
N SER A 118 -15.94 12.24 -7.03
CA SER A 118 -16.93 11.21 -6.76
C SER A 118 -16.59 10.52 -5.44
N THR A 119 -17.55 10.52 -4.51
CA THR A 119 -17.41 9.87 -3.19
C THR A 119 -18.66 9.05 -2.87
N PRO A 120 -18.53 7.90 -2.19
CA PRO A 120 -19.68 7.26 -1.59
C PRO A 120 -20.27 8.16 -0.51
N LYS A 121 -21.51 7.95 -0.10
CA LYS A 121 -21.97 8.50 1.17
C LYS A 121 -21.12 7.93 2.28
N PHE A 122 -20.69 8.78 3.20
CA PHE A 122 -19.82 8.36 4.31
C PHE A 122 -20.12 9.18 5.56
N ARG A 123 -19.84 8.60 6.73
CA ARG A 123 -19.78 9.28 8.02
C ARG A 123 -18.78 8.63 8.94
N GLN A 124 -18.21 9.42 9.83
CA GLN A 124 -17.28 8.98 10.87
C GLN A 124 -17.99 8.90 12.21
N TYR A 125 -17.66 7.87 12.99
CA TYR A 125 -18.24 7.60 14.30
C TYR A 125 -17.16 7.23 15.32
N THR A 126 -17.40 7.63 16.58
CA THR A 126 -16.63 7.22 17.76
C THR A 126 -17.42 6.26 18.64
N GLU A 127 -18.74 6.24 18.48
CA GLU A 127 -19.67 5.42 19.29
C GLU A 127 -20.65 4.67 18.39
N VAL A 128 -20.86 3.39 18.69
CA VAL A 128 -21.76 2.52 17.94
C VAL A 128 -23.20 3.01 17.98
N LYS A 129 -23.66 3.56 19.12
CA LYS A 129 -25.03 4.04 19.29
C LYS A 129 -25.37 5.17 18.31
N ALA A 130 -24.40 6.06 18.04
CA ALA A 130 -24.59 7.12 17.06
C ALA A 130 -24.76 6.54 15.64
N LEU A 131 -23.96 5.54 15.27
CA LEU A 131 -24.08 4.84 13.99
C LEU A 131 -25.43 4.12 13.87
N LEU A 132 -25.85 3.37 14.90
CA LEU A 132 -27.11 2.62 14.88
C LEU A 132 -28.33 3.53 14.70
N ASN A 133 -28.32 4.75 15.25
CA ASN A 133 -29.38 5.74 15.08
C ASN A 133 -29.42 6.39 13.68
N GLU A 134 -28.39 6.20 12.89
CA GLU A 134 -28.24 6.84 11.57
C GLU A 134 -28.16 5.83 10.40
N LEU A 135 -28.48 4.56 10.63
CA LEU A 135 -28.36 3.50 9.61
C LEU A 135 -29.20 3.81 8.34
N GLU A 136 -30.35 4.48 8.47
CA GLU A 136 -31.19 4.86 7.35
C GLU A 136 -30.51 5.89 6.39
N TYR A 137 -29.42 6.54 6.83
CA TYR A 137 -28.64 7.41 5.97
C TYR A 137 -27.94 6.65 4.85
N PHE A 138 -27.63 5.36 5.07
CA PHE A 138 -26.85 4.55 4.14
C PHE A 138 -27.73 3.57 3.36
N GLN A 139 -27.30 3.30 2.11
CA GLN A 139 -27.76 2.16 1.33
C GLN A 139 -26.79 1.00 1.48
N PHE A 140 -27.26 -0.12 2.00
CA PHE A 140 -26.47 -1.35 2.11
C PHE A 140 -26.21 -1.99 0.74
N PRO A 141 -25.08 -2.65 0.51
CA PRO A 141 -24.01 -2.91 1.48
C PRO A 141 -23.16 -1.68 1.77
N VAL A 142 -22.57 -1.66 2.98
CA VAL A 142 -21.61 -0.62 3.40
C VAL A 142 -20.26 -1.22 3.75
N ILE A 143 -19.21 -0.40 3.71
CA ILE A 143 -17.88 -0.73 4.24
C ILE A 143 -17.72 -0.01 5.58
N LEU A 144 -17.39 -0.75 6.61
CA LEU A 144 -17.02 -0.25 7.92
C LEU A 144 -15.53 -0.50 8.14
N LYS A 145 -14.78 0.54 8.50
CA LYS A 145 -13.33 0.44 8.64
C LYS A 145 -12.76 1.45 9.65
N PRO A 146 -11.62 1.14 10.30
CA PRO A 146 -10.86 2.11 11.08
C PRO A 146 -10.34 3.24 10.20
N VAL A 147 -10.30 4.47 10.70
CA VAL A 147 -9.81 5.62 9.90
C VAL A 147 -8.30 5.59 9.68
N ASP A 148 -7.55 4.98 10.59
CA ASP A 148 -6.10 5.04 10.72
C ASP A 148 -5.41 3.65 10.69
N SER A 149 -6.07 2.66 10.11
CA SER A 149 -5.53 1.31 9.90
C SER A 149 -5.13 1.10 8.42
N SER A 150 -4.17 0.21 8.18
CA SER A 150 -3.68 -0.20 6.86
C SER A 150 -3.72 -1.71 6.67
N GLY A 151 -3.58 -2.18 5.42
CA GLY A 151 -3.56 -3.61 5.09
C GLY A 151 -4.89 -4.32 5.36
N SER A 152 -6.00 -3.66 5.13
CA SER A 152 -7.38 -4.14 5.32
C SER A 152 -7.73 -4.61 6.73
N LYS A 153 -6.93 -4.27 7.76
CA LYS A 153 -7.21 -4.65 9.15
C LYS A 153 -8.46 -3.94 9.66
N GLY A 154 -9.43 -4.72 10.13
CA GLY A 154 -10.69 -4.21 10.65
C GLY A 154 -11.66 -3.69 9.58
N VAL A 155 -11.39 -3.92 8.29
CA VAL A 155 -12.29 -3.56 7.19
C VAL A 155 -13.31 -4.68 7.00
N VAL A 156 -14.59 -4.33 7.03
CA VAL A 156 -15.70 -5.28 6.88
C VAL A 156 -16.73 -4.72 5.89
N LYS A 157 -17.19 -5.58 4.97
CA LYS A 157 -18.37 -5.30 4.16
C LYS A 157 -19.60 -5.82 4.88
N ILE A 158 -20.52 -4.94 5.19
CA ILE A 158 -21.74 -5.22 5.95
C ILE A 158 -22.91 -5.20 4.98
N THR A 159 -23.71 -6.26 5.00
CA THR A 159 -24.84 -6.43 4.09
C THR A 159 -26.18 -6.17 4.76
N THR A 160 -26.24 -6.32 6.09
CA THR A 160 -27.46 -6.11 6.88
C THR A 160 -27.18 -5.28 8.13
N PRO A 161 -28.19 -4.54 8.65
CA PRO A 161 -28.04 -3.73 9.85
C PRO A 161 -27.60 -4.51 11.10
N GLU A 162 -27.96 -5.77 11.21
CA GLU A 162 -27.68 -6.63 12.36
C GLU A 162 -26.19 -6.92 12.55
N GLU A 163 -25.41 -6.83 11.46
CA GLU A 163 -23.95 -7.06 11.48
C GLU A 163 -23.16 -5.85 12.02
N VAL A 164 -23.78 -4.66 12.09
CA VAL A 164 -23.10 -3.37 12.32
C VAL A 164 -22.43 -3.33 13.68
N GLU A 165 -23.13 -3.68 14.76
CA GLU A 165 -22.62 -3.52 16.12
C GLU A 165 -21.37 -4.37 16.37
N ALA A 166 -21.41 -5.65 16.01
CA ALA A 166 -20.26 -6.55 16.18
C ALA A 166 -19.06 -6.09 15.31
N SER A 167 -19.33 -5.66 14.08
CA SER A 167 -18.31 -5.16 13.16
C SER A 167 -17.67 -3.87 13.66
N PHE A 168 -18.44 -2.97 14.27
CA PHE A 168 -17.93 -1.73 14.85
C PHE A 168 -16.92 -1.99 15.96
N PHE A 169 -17.26 -2.85 16.92
CA PHE A 169 -16.35 -3.18 18.02
C PHE A 169 -15.10 -3.91 17.53
N ASN A 170 -15.25 -4.83 16.56
CA ASN A 170 -14.08 -5.44 15.94
C ASN A 170 -13.17 -4.41 15.28
N ALA A 171 -13.71 -3.49 14.49
CA ALA A 171 -12.93 -2.45 13.82
C ALA A 171 -12.22 -1.51 14.80
N LEU A 172 -12.87 -1.17 15.94
CA LEU A 172 -12.27 -0.35 16.99
C LEU A 172 -10.99 -0.94 17.59
N THR A 173 -10.83 -2.28 17.56
CA THR A 173 -9.60 -2.93 18.04
C THR A 173 -8.38 -2.57 17.19
N TYR A 174 -8.60 -2.21 15.93
CA TYR A 174 -7.56 -1.85 14.95
C TYR A 174 -7.39 -0.33 14.79
N SER A 175 -8.23 0.49 15.42
CA SER A 175 -8.12 1.96 15.37
C SER A 175 -7.33 2.48 16.55
N ARG A 176 -6.26 3.22 16.28
CA ARG A 176 -5.46 3.93 17.29
C ARG A 176 -6.22 5.14 17.84
N SER A 177 -6.87 5.89 16.96
CA SER A 177 -7.66 7.09 17.31
C SER A 177 -9.08 6.78 17.80
N LYS A 178 -9.49 5.50 17.83
CA LYS A 178 -10.84 5.04 18.19
C LYS A 178 -11.94 5.67 17.34
N ARG A 179 -11.64 5.91 16.05
CA ARG A 179 -12.56 6.44 15.05
C ARG A 179 -12.81 5.40 13.95
N ILE A 180 -14.08 5.27 13.59
CA ILE A 180 -14.55 4.37 12.53
C ILE A 180 -15.21 5.20 11.45
N ILE A 181 -14.95 4.89 10.20
CA ILE A 181 -15.68 5.42 9.05
C ILE A 181 -16.57 4.34 8.46
N VAL A 182 -17.80 4.74 8.11
CA VAL A 182 -18.76 3.91 7.36
C VAL A 182 -18.99 4.56 6.01
N GLU A 183 -18.93 3.77 4.94
CA GLU A 183 -19.07 4.22 3.55
C GLU A 183 -20.01 3.28 2.78
N GLU A 184 -20.88 3.81 1.89
CA GLU A 184 -21.60 2.96 0.94
C GLU A 184 -20.60 2.21 0.04
N PHE A 185 -20.86 0.94 -0.21
CA PHE A 185 -19.97 0.12 -1.05
C PHE A 185 -20.10 0.52 -2.52
N ILE A 186 -18.99 0.88 -3.13
CA ILE A 186 -18.92 1.15 -4.56
C ILE A 186 -18.72 -0.17 -5.29
N GLN A 187 -19.78 -0.65 -5.95
CA GLN A 187 -19.69 -1.83 -6.81
C GLN A 187 -18.82 -1.51 -8.02
N PRO A 188 -17.68 -2.21 -8.21
CA PRO A 188 -16.82 -1.93 -9.34
C PRO A 188 -17.39 -2.47 -10.65
N GLU A 189 -17.12 -1.75 -11.73
CA GLU A 189 -17.17 -2.24 -13.10
C GLU A 189 -15.78 -2.79 -13.46
N GLY A 190 -15.68 -4.09 -13.62
CA GLY A 190 -14.39 -4.78 -13.78
C GLY A 190 -13.63 -4.91 -12.45
N ALA A 191 -12.32 -5.08 -12.56
CA ALA A 191 -11.44 -5.22 -11.40
C ALA A 191 -11.22 -3.86 -10.68
N GLN A 192 -10.86 -3.90 -9.39
CA GLN A 192 -10.34 -2.72 -8.71
C GLN A 192 -8.94 -2.44 -9.23
N MET A 193 -8.72 -1.24 -9.77
CA MET A 193 -7.39 -0.81 -10.18
C MET A 193 -6.52 -0.54 -8.95
N HIS A 194 -5.27 -0.98 -9.04
CA HIS A 194 -4.23 -0.74 -8.05
C HIS A 194 -2.90 -0.48 -8.73
N GLY A 195 -2.07 0.36 -8.13
CA GLY A 195 -0.71 0.57 -8.63
C GLY A 195 -0.02 1.71 -7.92
N ASP A 196 1.15 2.06 -8.43
CA ASP A 196 1.93 3.16 -7.89
C ASP A 196 2.12 4.27 -8.93
N ALA A 197 2.21 5.50 -8.42
CA ALA A 197 2.70 6.62 -9.21
C ALA A 197 3.86 7.31 -8.48
N PHE A 198 4.70 7.98 -9.27
CA PHE A 198 5.74 8.87 -8.78
C PHE A 198 5.38 10.30 -9.11
N ILE A 199 5.38 11.13 -8.07
CA ILE A 199 5.04 12.54 -8.15
C ILE A 199 6.32 13.36 -8.02
N ARG A 200 6.47 14.34 -8.90
CA ARG A 200 7.55 15.33 -8.84
C ARG A 200 6.98 16.72 -9.12
N ASN A 201 7.24 17.68 -8.23
CA ASN A 201 6.73 19.04 -8.34
C ASN A 201 5.19 19.12 -8.50
N GLY A 202 4.44 18.25 -7.80
CA GLY A 202 2.97 18.21 -7.88
C GLY A 202 2.40 17.60 -9.16
N LYS A 203 3.23 16.97 -9.99
CA LYS A 203 2.82 16.34 -11.25
C LYS A 203 3.15 14.85 -11.24
N ILE A 204 2.29 14.06 -11.84
CA ILE A 204 2.57 12.65 -12.13
C ILE A 204 3.68 12.60 -13.16
N GLU A 205 4.85 12.14 -12.75
CA GLU A 205 5.99 11.85 -13.63
C GLU A 205 5.83 10.46 -14.25
N PHE A 206 5.35 9.52 -13.46
CA PHE A 206 5.11 8.15 -13.85
C PHE A 206 3.93 7.57 -13.08
N ILE A 207 3.12 6.73 -13.73
CA ILE A 207 2.06 5.93 -13.12
C ILE A 207 1.94 4.59 -13.83
N TYR A 208 1.75 3.52 -13.10
CA TYR A 208 1.51 2.21 -13.66
C TYR A 208 0.45 1.47 -12.85
N LEU A 209 -0.66 1.15 -13.53
CA LEU A 209 -1.83 0.54 -12.92
C LEU A 209 -1.94 -0.93 -13.30
N GLY A 210 -2.38 -1.72 -12.36
CA GLY A 210 -2.72 -3.13 -12.47
C GLY A 210 -4.10 -3.40 -11.90
N ASP A 211 -4.44 -4.67 -11.74
CA ASP A 211 -5.75 -5.14 -11.29
C ASP A 211 -5.61 -6.01 -10.05
N HIS A 212 -6.35 -5.70 -8.98
CA HIS A 212 -6.45 -6.55 -7.80
C HIS A 212 -7.31 -7.78 -8.05
N HIS A 213 -6.84 -8.92 -7.55
CA HIS A 213 -7.56 -10.18 -7.53
C HIS A 213 -7.86 -10.62 -6.10
N TYR A 214 -9.06 -11.16 -5.88
CA TYR A 214 -9.56 -11.55 -4.59
C TYR A 214 -10.04 -13.00 -4.61
N ASP A 215 -9.89 -13.75 -3.51
CA ASP A 215 -10.55 -15.03 -3.33
C ASP A 215 -11.87 -14.84 -2.55
N SER A 216 -13.00 -15.02 -3.22
CA SER A 216 -14.34 -14.90 -2.63
C SER A 216 -14.61 -15.88 -1.48
N ASN A 217 -13.87 -16.99 -1.43
CA ASN A 217 -14.00 -18.01 -0.38
C ASN A 217 -13.22 -17.62 0.90
N ILE A 218 -12.40 -16.55 0.84
CA ILE A 218 -11.60 -16.09 1.99
C ILE A 218 -12.09 -14.71 2.43
N ASN A 219 -11.81 -13.70 1.62
CA ASN A 219 -12.17 -12.31 1.91
C ASN A 219 -12.07 -11.45 0.65
N ASN A 220 -13.20 -10.92 0.20
CA ASN A 220 -13.29 -10.05 -0.98
C ASN A 220 -12.71 -8.63 -0.78
N LEU A 221 -12.11 -8.35 0.38
CA LEU A 221 -11.55 -7.04 0.72
C LEU A 221 -10.03 -7.07 0.89
N VAL A 222 -9.41 -8.26 0.83
CA VAL A 222 -7.96 -8.44 0.91
C VAL A 222 -7.49 -9.07 -0.40
N PRO A 223 -6.72 -8.35 -1.24
CA PRO A 223 -6.23 -8.93 -2.49
C PRO A 223 -5.24 -10.06 -2.21
N ILE A 224 -5.38 -11.14 -2.98
CA ILE A 224 -4.43 -12.26 -2.99
C ILE A 224 -3.36 -12.11 -4.07
N SER A 225 -3.58 -11.23 -5.03
CA SER A 225 -2.66 -10.93 -6.13
C SER A 225 -2.96 -9.57 -6.73
N THR A 226 -1.98 -9.01 -7.44
CA THR A 226 -2.17 -7.91 -8.39
C THR A 226 -1.43 -8.22 -9.67
N THR A 227 -2.12 -8.06 -10.78
CA THR A 227 -1.58 -8.25 -12.13
C THR A 227 -1.23 -6.93 -12.79
N PHE A 228 -0.16 -6.87 -13.56
CA PHE A 228 0.31 -5.70 -14.30
C PHE A 228 0.63 -6.08 -15.76
N PRO A 229 0.21 -5.26 -16.74
CA PRO A 229 -0.62 -4.05 -16.63
C PRO A 229 -2.08 -4.36 -16.32
N SER A 230 -2.86 -3.32 -16.00
CA SER A 230 -4.32 -3.42 -15.88
C SER A 230 -4.96 -3.89 -17.19
N SER A 231 -6.03 -4.68 -17.06
CA SER A 231 -6.87 -5.17 -18.15
C SER A 231 -7.93 -4.15 -18.61
N HIS A 232 -8.09 -3.07 -17.88
CA HIS A 232 -9.04 -2.01 -18.22
C HIS A 232 -8.71 -1.32 -19.55
N SER A 233 -9.71 -0.70 -20.17
CA SER A 233 -9.55 0.07 -21.40
C SER A 233 -8.59 1.25 -21.20
N LYS A 234 -7.97 1.70 -22.28
CA LYS A 234 -7.11 2.90 -22.25
C LYS A 234 -7.84 4.13 -21.73
N ASP A 235 -9.13 4.29 -22.09
CA ASP A 235 -9.94 5.41 -21.66
C ASP A 235 -10.25 5.35 -20.17
N SER A 236 -10.54 4.16 -19.65
CA SER A 236 -10.72 3.91 -18.22
C SER A 236 -9.44 4.21 -17.41
N ILE A 237 -8.30 3.78 -17.91
CA ILE A 237 -7.00 4.06 -17.27
C ILE A 237 -6.72 5.56 -17.30
N ALA A 238 -6.93 6.23 -18.44
CA ALA A 238 -6.74 7.68 -18.59
C ALA A 238 -7.65 8.46 -17.61
N ALA A 239 -8.92 8.08 -17.48
CA ALA A 239 -9.84 8.71 -16.52
C ALA A 239 -9.34 8.59 -15.06
N VAL A 240 -8.77 7.46 -14.67
CA VAL A 240 -8.16 7.28 -13.34
C VAL A 240 -6.92 8.17 -13.20
N VAL A 241 -6.05 8.23 -14.20
CA VAL A 241 -4.85 9.08 -14.20
C VAL A 241 -5.22 10.55 -14.04
N ASP A 242 -6.24 11.03 -14.77
CA ASP A 242 -6.71 12.41 -14.69
C ASP A 242 -7.27 12.75 -13.30
N GLU A 243 -8.05 11.82 -12.69
CA GLU A 243 -8.57 12.03 -11.33
C GLU A 243 -7.46 12.02 -10.28
N VAL A 244 -6.46 11.14 -10.40
CA VAL A 244 -5.29 11.13 -9.52
C VAL A 244 -4.51 12.42 -9.66
N GLN A 245 -4.24 12.91 -10.89
CA GLN A 245 -3.52 14.18 -11.09
C GLN A 245 -4.31 15.36 -10.52
N ARG A 246 -5.63 15.38 -10.71
CA ARG A 246 -6.51 16.40 -10.13
C ARG A 246 -6.45 16.39 -8.60
N PHE A 247 -6.45 15.19 -7.99
CA PHE A 247 -6.33 15.02 -6.55
C PHE A 247 -4.97 15.53 -6.04
N ILE A 248 -3.86 15.08 -6.63
CA ILE A 248 -2.49 15.50 -6.27
C ILE A 248 -2.35 17.02 -6.31
N THR A 249 -2.88 17.64 -7.36
CA THR A 249 -2.83 19.11 -7.53
C THR A 249 -3.62 19.81 -6.41
N LYS A 250 -4.84 19.34 -6.10
CA LYS A 250 -5.70 19.96 -5.10
C LYS A 250 -5.22 19.75 -3.67
N VAL A 251 -4.71 18.58 -3.34
CA VAL A 251 -4.17 18.27 -2.01
C VAL A 251 -2.78 18.89 -1.79
N ASN A 252 -2.16 19.40 -2.85
CA ASN A 252 -0.81 19.98 -2.87
C ASN A 252 0.28 18.99 -2.41
N PHE A 253 0.18 17.73 -2.85
CA PHE A 253 1.23 16.75 -2.64
C PHE A 253 2.41 17.05 -3.55
N LYS A 254 3.60 17.24 -2.98
CA LYS A 254 4.74 17.79 -3.70
C LYS A 254 5.54 16.75 -4.48
N GLN A 255 5.95 15.68 -3.79
CA GLN A 255 6.84 14.68 -4.37
C GLN A 255 6.86 13.36 -3.61
N GLY A 256 7.32 12.31 -4.28
CA GLY A 256 7.48 10.97 -3.75
C GLY A 256 6.56 9.96 -4.41
N GLY A 257 6.65 8.71 -3.96
CA GLY A 257 5.75 7.64 -4.39
C GLY A 257 4.36 7.78 -3.77
N ILE A 258 3.35 7.39 -4.52
CA ILE A 258 1.99 7.21 -4.01
C ILE A 258 1.46 5.85 -4.44
N ASN A 259 0.68 5.20 -3.57
CA ASN A 259 -0.04 3.98 -3.89
C ASN A 259 -1.52 4.31 -4.13
N ILE A 260 -2.10 3.77 -5.18
CA ILE A 260 -3.42 4.13 -5.67
C ILE A 260 -4.33 2.91 -5.64
N GLU A 261 -5.54 3.08 -5.10
CA GLU A 261 -6.66 2.18 -5.29
C GLU A 261 -7.84 2.97 -5.86
N ALA A 262 -8.35 2.54 -7.00
CA ALA A 262 -9.45 3.19 -7.69
C ALA A 262 -10.47 2.18 -8.22
N ARG A 263 -11.73 2.60 -8.29
CA ARG A 263 -12.82 1.85 -8.93
C ARG A 263 -13.53 2.72 -9.95
N ILE A 264 -13.90 2.10 -11.06
CA ILE A 264 -14.97 2.64 -11.92
C ILE A 264 -16.27 2.05 -11.39
N SER A 265 -17.22 2.88 -11.08
CA SER A 265 -18.50 2.45 -10.51
C SER A 265 -19.41 1.84 -11.58
N ALA A 266 -19.91 0.63 -11.35
CA ALA A 266 -20.89 -0.01 -12.21
C ALA A 266 -22.24 0.74 -12.28
N LYS A 267 -22.49 1.68 -11.35
CA LYS A 267 -23.75 2.43 -11.27
C LYS A 267 -23.76 3.66 -12.16
N ASP A 268 -22.66 4.40 -12.21
CA ASP A 268 -22.61 5.73 -12.85
C ASP A 268 -21.37 5.92 -13.74
N HIS A 269 -20.54 4.87 -13.91
CA HIS A 269 -19.33 4.83 -14.73
C HIS A 269 -18.28 5.89 -14.36
N LYS A 270 -18.36 6.45 -13.14
CA LYS A 270 -17.39 7.42 -12.64
C LYS A 270 -16.24 6.75 -11.92
N VAL A 271 -15.12 7.46 -11.91
CA VAL A 271 -13.95 7.07 -11.11
C VAL A 271 -14.18 7.46 -9.66
N TYR A 272 -13.96 6.48 -8.77
CA TYR A 272 -13.91 6.65 -7.33
C TYR A 272 -12.51 6.32 -6.83
N LEU A 273 -11.81 7.29 -6.26
CA LEU A 273 -10.57 7.06 -5.56
C LEU A 273 -10.89 6.38 -4.22
N ILE A 274 -10.51 5.12 -4.09
CA ILE A 274 -10.77 4.33 -2.88
C ILE A 274 -9.76 4.68 -1.80
N GLU A 275 -8.46 4.73 -2.19
CA GLU A 275 -7.36 5.14 -1.35
C GLU A 275 -6.24 5.71 -2.23
N VAL A 276 -5.56 6.75 -1.73
CA VAL A 276 -4.31 7.24 -2.31
C VAL A 276 -3.32 7.39 -1.15
N GLY A 277 -2.50 6.36 -0.95
CA GLY A 277 -1.52 6.31 0.13
C GLY A 277 -0.28 7.14 -0.21
N PRO A 278 0.25 7.99 0.72
CA PRO A 278 1.40 8.87 0.46
C PRO A 278 2.75 8.13 0.55
N ARG A 279 2.83 6.96 -0.03
CA ARG A 279 4.00 6.06 -0.08
C ARG A 279 3.81 5.02 -1.19
N ASN A 280 4.87 4.30 -1.56
CA ASN A 280 4.76 3.20 -2.51
C ASN A 280 3.97 2.00 -1.96
N GLY A 281 3.47 1.18 -2.87
CA GLY A 281 2.67 -0.01 -2.53
C GLY A 281 3.43 -1.07 -1.74
N GLY A 282 2.69 -1.83 -0.93
CA GLY A 282 3.19 -3.03 -0.27
C GLY A 282 3.38 -4.20 -1.24
N ASN A 283 3.66 -5.40 -0.70
CA ASN A 283 3.82 -6.64 -1.46
C ASN A 283 4.79 -6.52 -2.66
N PHE A 284 5.84 -5.70 -2.50
CA PHE A 284 6.84 -5.44 -3.54
C PHE A 284 6.27 -4.83 -4.83
N THR A 285 5.15 -4.12 -4.76
CA THR A 285 4.54 -3.42 -5.91
C THR A 285 5.53 -2.57 -6.70
N PRO A 286 6.38 -1.71 -6.08
CA PRO A 286 7.37 -0.92 -6.85
C PRO A 286 8.37 -1.79 -7.63
N ILE A 287 8.71 -2.96 -7.10
CA ILE A 287 9.64 -3.91 -7.73
C ILE A 287 8.97 -4.56 -8.95
N ILE A 288 7.74 -5.04 -8.81
CA ILE A 288 6.97 -5.61 -9.93
C ILE A 288 6.80 -4.57 -11.04
N ILE A 289 6.44 -3.34 -10.68
CA ILE A 289 6.26 -2.26 -11.66
C ILE A 289 7.58 -1.92 -12.35
N GLN A 290 8.71 -1.96 -11.64
CA GLN A 290 10.03 -1.77 -12.25
C GLN A 290 10.31 -2.84 -13.30
N TYR A 291 10.01 -4.12 -13.03
CA TYR A 291 10.15 -5.18 -14.03
C TYR A 291 9.18 -5.02 -15.20
N ALA A 292 7.94 -4.61 -14.91
CA ALA A 292 6.89 -4.47 -15.92
C ALA A 292 7.06 -3.22 -16.83
N SER A 293 7.68 -2.17 -16.32
CA SER A 293 7.78 -0.88 -17.01
C SER A 293 9.21 -0.36 -17.20
N GLY A 294 10.14 -0.76 -16.33
CA GLY A 294 11.48 -0.23 -16.27
C GLY A 294 11.65 1.03 -15.41
N PHE A 295 10.58 1.57 -14.82
CA PHE A 295 10.67 2.71 -13.91
C PHE A 295 11.19 2.29 -12.54
N ASN A 296 12.27 2.90 -12.09
CA ASN A 296 12.89 2.62 -10.79
C ASN A 296 12.42 3.61 -9.72
N PHE A 297 11.42 3.21 -8.95
CA PHE A 297 10.90 4.03 -7.84
C PHE A 297 11.94 4.31 -6.75
N MET A 298 12.87 3.37 -6.52
CA MET A 298 13.89 3.55 -5.49
C MET A 298 14.82 4.70 -5.83
N ASP A 299 15.35 4.72 -7.05
CA ASP A 299 16.21 5.83 -7.51
C ASP A 299 15.45 7.16 -7.51
N ALA A 300 14.22 7.17 -8.04
CA ALA A 300 13.40 8.37 -8.08
C ALA A 300 13.12 8.95 -6.68
N CYS A 301 12.78 8.09 -5.71
CA CYS A 301 12.56 8.52 -4.34
C CYS A 301 13.85 9.02 -3.66
N LEU A 302 14.96 8.29 -3.81
CA LEU A 302 16.26 8.71 -3.25
C LEU A 302 16.68 10.09 -3.79
N ASP A 303 16.51 10.31 -5.09
CA ASP A 303 16.87 11.58 -5.73
C ASP A 303 16.08 12.76 -5.12
N VAL A 304 14.75 12.63 -5.02
CA VAL A 304 13.92 13.75 -4.56
C VAL A 304 13.98 13.96 -3.04
N PHE A 305 14.08 12.90 -2.23
CA PHE A 305 14.13 13.04 -0.77
C PHE A 305 15.51 13.43 -0.22
N LEU A 306 16.58 13.25 -1.00
CA LEU A 306 17.94 13.69 -0.66
C LEU A 306 18.40 14.93 -1.44
N ASN A 307 17.49 15.54 -2.21
CA ASN A 307 17.79 16.67 -3.09
C ASN A 307 19.02 16.40 -3.97
N MET A 308 19.06 15.21 -4.59
CA MET A 308 20.08 14.79 -5.53
C MET A 308 19.67 15.14 -6.97
N GLU A 309 20.61 15.07 -7.89
CA GLU A 309 20.29 15.21 -9.31
C GLU A 309 19.33 14.10 -9.75
N TYR A 310 18.16 14.50 -10.25
CA TYR A 310 17.13 13.56 -10.70
C TYR A 310 17.52 12.99 -12.08
N ALA A 311 17.68 11.67 -12.11
CA ALA A 311 17.94 10.96 -13.36
C ALA A 311 16.61 10.72 -14.10
N GLU A 312 16.46 11.33 -15.30
CA GLU A 312 15.31 11.05 -16.15
C GLU A 312 15.25 9.56 -16.52
N GLN A 313 14.05 9.00 -16.43
CA GLN A 313 13.81 7.61 -16.77
C GLN A 313 12.89 7.52 -17.99
N HIS A 314 13.10 6.49 -18.81
CA HIS A 314 12.33 6.26 -20.03
C HIS A 314 11.58 4.90 -19.93
N PRO A 315 10.50 4.84 -19.14
CA PRO A 315 9.78 3.60 -18.93
C PRO A 315 9.05 3.15 -20.21
N CYS A 316 8.97 1.83 -20.39
CA CYS A 316 8.20 1.21 -21.47
C CYS A 316 7.60 -0.11 -20.99
N LYS A 317 6.46 -0.52 -21.56
CA LYS A 317 5.85 -1.81 -21.22
C LYS A 317 6.81 -2.96 -21.57
N LYS A 318 7.16 -3.81 -20.59
CA LYS A 318 8.13 -4.92 -20.75
C LYS A 318 7.51 -6.32 -20.65
N GLY A 319 6.23 -6.46 -20.39
CA GLY A 319 5.58 -7.76 -20.30
C GLY A 319 4.42 -7.79 -19.30
N PHE A 320 4.09 -9.00 -18.86
CA PHE A 320 2.99 -9.30 -17.94
C PHE A 320 3.58 -9.83 -16.64
N TYR A 321 3.22 -9.22 -15.53
CA TYR A 321 3.79 -9.53 -14.24
C TYR A 321 2.70 -9.54 -13.16
N ALA A 322 2.88 -10.36 -12.13
CA ALA A 322 2.03 -10.34 -10.96
C ALA A 322 2.84 -10.58 -9.69
N TYR A 323 2.43 -10.00 -8.58
CA TYR A 323 2.73 -10.60 -7.31
C TYR A 323 1.58 -11.55 -6.92
N MET A 324 1.92 -12.66 -6.27
CA MET A 324 0.96 -13.64 -5.77
C MET A 324 1.26 -13.92 -4.29
N ILE A 325 0.27 -13.73 -3.41
CA ILE A 325 0.45 -13.88 -1.96
C ILE A 325 0.28 -15.34 -1.59
N ILE A 326 1.33 -15.95 -1.05
CA ILE A 326 1.25 -17.29 -0.45
C ILE A 326 0.44 -17.17 0.85
N HIS A 327 -0.65 -17.89 0.96
CA HIS A 327 -1.58 -17.78 2.08
C HIS A 327 -2.28 -19.11 2.38
N SER A 328 -2.96 -19.19 3.53
CA SER A 328 -3.75 -20.35 3.93
C SER A 328 -5.16 -19.94 4.33
N LYS A 329 -6.14 -20.79 4.08
CA LYS A 329 -7.52 -20.66 4.54
C LYS A 329 -7.69 -21.06 6.01
N GLN A 330 -6.71 -21.74 6.58
CA GLN A 330 -6.78 -22.35 7.91
C GLN A 330 -5.57 -21.96 8.77
N ASP A 331 -5.76 -22.00 10.07
CA ASP A 331 -4.68 -21.92 11.05
C ASP A 331 -3.96 -23.28 11.13
N GLY A 332 -2.64 -23.29 11.40
CA GLY A 332 -1.85 -24.51 11.61
C GLY A 332 -0.34 -24.22 11.61
N ILE A 333 0.46 -25.26 11.74
CA ILE A 333 1.92 -25.14 11.64
C ILE A 333 2.32 -25.35 10.16
N LEU A 334 3.15 -24.45 9.63
CA LEU A 334 3.65 -24.57 8.26
C LEU A 334 4.52 -25.81 8.09
N ALA A 335 4.06 -26.79 7.31
CA ALA A 335 4.81 -28.00 7.00
C ALA A 335 5.55 -27.88 5.67
N GLN A 336 4.89 -27.32 4.64
CA GLN A 336 5.47 -27.21 3.31
C GLN A 336 4.72 -26.17 2.46
N ILE A 337 5.44 -25.56 1.51
CA ILE A 337 4.87 -24.75 0.42
C ILE A 337 5.21 -25.49 -0.88
N GLU A 338 4.21 -26.01 -1.55
CA GLU A 338 4.32 -26.72 -2.83
C GLU A 338 4.00 -25.75 -3.97
N ILE A 339 4.96 -25.51 -4.86
CA ILE A 339 4.77 -24.70 -6.07
C ILE A 339 4.90 -25.63 -7.26
N ASP A 340 3.85 -25.69 -8.08
CA ASP A 340 3.85 -26.48 -9.31
C ASP A 340 4.99 -26.06 -10.25
N SER A 341 5.55 -27.00 -11.00
CA SER A 341 6.70 -26.73 -11.88
C SER A 341 6.41 -25.68 -12.95
N ALA A 342 5.16 -25.65 -13.46
CA ALA A 342 4.76 -24.68 -14.46
C ALA A 342 4.72 -23.25 -13.90
N LEU A 343 4.29 -23.05 -12.65
CA LEU A 343 4.36 -21.76 -11.96
C LEU A 343 5.81 -21.46 -11.54
N SER A 344 6.51 -22.44 -10.96
CA SER A 344 7.89 -22.26 -10.46
C SER A 344 8.83 -21.76 -11.55
N SER A 345 8.68 -22.21 -12.78
CA SER A 345 9.48 -21.74 -13.93
C SER A 345 9.27 -20.26 -14.30
N LYS A 346 8.19 -19.65 -13.81
CA LYS A 346 7.82 -18.26 -14.07
C LYS A 346 8.13 -17.32 -12.88
N VAL A 347 8.36 -17.89 -11.69
CA VAL A 347 8.75 -17.16 -10.49
C VAL A 347 10.18 -16.68 -10.67
N PHE A 348 10.40 -15.36 -10.67
CA PHE A 348 11.74 -14.79 -10.75
C PHE A 348 12.25 -14.28 -9.40
N GLN A 349 11.33 -14.10 -8.40
CA GLN A 349 11.70 -13.72 -7.04
C GLN A 349 10.65 -14.25 -6.06
N ARG A 350 11.10 -14.67 -4.88
CA ARG A 350 10.26 -15.17 -3.79
C ARG A 350 10.71 -14.54 -2.47
N TYR A 351 9.74 -14.18 -1.67
CA TYR A 351 9.94 -13.68 -0.30
C TYR A 351 9.11 -14.52 0.64
N ASP A 352 9.77 -15.16 1.60
CA ASP A 352 9.12 -15.94 2.65
C ASP A 352 9.05 -15.12 3.93
N TYR A 353 7.85 -14.91 4.46
CA TYR A 353 7.61 -14.23 5.72
C TYR A 353 7.57 -15.21 6.89
N LEU A 354 7.18 -16.46 6.62
CA LEU A 354 7.16 -17.55 7.58
C LEU A 354 8.03 -18.71 7.09
N HIS A 355 8.60 -19.43 8.04
CA HIS A 355 9.43 -20.60 7.81
C HIS A 355 8.72 -21.88 8.25
N ILE A 356 9.18 -23.03 7.75
CA ILE A 356 8.67 -24.35 8.17
C ILE A 356 8.77 -24.48 9.69
N GLY A 357 7.68 -24.93 10.32
CA GLY A 357 7.54 -25.04 11.77
C GLY A 357 6.89 -23.83 12.45
N GLU A 358 6.69 -22.72 11.74
CA GLU A 358 6.05 -21.54 12.30
C GLU A 358 4.52 -21.57 12.17
N MET A 359 3.85 -20.81 13.04
CA MET A 359 2.39 -20.71 13.08
C MET A 359 1.84 -19.90 11.92
N VAL A 360 1.06 -20.52 11.07
CA VAL A 360 0.25 -19.89 10.03
C VAL A 360 -1.10 -19.48 10.59
N ARG A 361 -1.55 -18.28 10.25
CA ARG A 361 -2.92 -17.81 10.50
C ARG A 361 -3.70 -17.76 9.20
N SER A 362 -4.99 -18.09 9.29
CA SER A 362 -5.90 -17.95 8.16
C SER A 362 -5.89 -16.53 7.59
N PHE A 363 -5.92 -16.41 6.28
CA PHE A 363 -5.71 -15.14 5.57
C PHE A 363 -6.92 -14.22 5.72
N LYS A 364 -6.85 -13.27 6.63
CA LYS A 364 -7.88 -12.26 6.91
C LYS A 364 -7.39 -10.82 6.68
N GLY A 365 -6.11 -10.65 6.42
CA GLY A 365 -5.44 -9.37 6.22
C GLY A 365 -4.01 -9.58 5.76
N ALA A 366 -3.35 -8.53 5.30
CA ALA A 366 -1.99 -8.59 4.77
C ALA A 366 -0.96 -9.18 5.75
N ASN A 367 -1.19 -9.04 7.06
CA ASN A 367 -0.32 -9.58 8.11
C ASN A 367 -0.43 -11.12 8.29
N SER A 368 -1.33 -11.79 7.57
CA SER A 368 -1.47 -13.24 7.57
C SER A 368 -0.83 -13.88 6.33
N ALA A 369 -0.11 -13.12 5.51
CA ALA A 369 0.63 -13.65 4.39
C ALA A 369 1.78 -14.54 4.87
N ILE A 370 1.99 -15.68 4.19
CA ILE A 370 3.10 -16.60 4.42
C ILE A 370 4.32 -16.16 3.62
N GLY A 371 4.09 -15.56 2.47
CA GLY A 371 5.11 -15.06 1.58
C GLY A 371 4.52 -14.45 0.31
N VAL A 372 5.39 -14.03 -0.58
CA VAL A 372 5.03 -13.42 -1.87
C VAL A 372 5.88 -14.00 -2.99
N LEU A 373 5.25 -14.38 -4.09
CA LEU A 373 5.90 -14.73 -5.35
C LEU A 373 5.81 -13.56 -6.31
N LEU A 374 6.93 -13.20 -6.93
CA LEU A 374 6.98 -12.28 -8.06
C LEU A 374 7.10 -13.11 -9.34
N VAL A 375 6.13 -12.96 -10.23
CA VAL A 375 5.94 -13.87 -11.37
C VAL A 375 5.89 -13.10 -12.67
N ARG A 376 6.52 -13.65 -13.72
CA ARG A 376 6.46 -13.15 -15.08
C ARG A 376 5.67 -14.11 -15.96
N PHE A 377 4.82 -13.57 -16.82
CA PHE A 377 3.98 -14.33 -17.74
C PHE A 377 4.23 -13.93 -19.20
N ASP A 378 3.83 -14.79 -20.13
CA ASP A 378 4.03 -14.59 -21.55
C ASP A 378 2.87 -13.79 -22.18
N SER A 379 1.67 -13.88 -21.58
CA SER A 379 0.47 -13.15 -22.03
C SER A 379 -0.46 -12.78 -20.86
N MET A 380 -1.43 -11.92 -21.15
CA MET A 380 -2.48 -11.52 -20.21
C MET A 380 -3.36 -12.74 -19.85
N GLU A 381 -3.73 -13.54 -20.82
CA GLU A 381 -4.58 -14.72 -20.63
C GLU A 381 -3.91 -15.74 -19.70
N GLN A 382 -2.59 -15.98 -19.92
CA GLN A 382 -1.82 -16.86 -19.05
C GLN A 382 -1.75 -16.29 -17.64
N MET A 383 -1.47 -15.00 -17.49
CA MET A 383 -1.40 -14.33 -16.19
C MET A 383 -2.71 -14.47 -15.41
N THR A 384 -3.84 -14.19 -16.07
CA THR A 384 -5.18 -14.32 -15.46
C THR A 384 -5.47 -15.77 -15.07
N GLU A 385 -5.18 -16.73 -15.94
CA GLU A 385 -5.39 -18.16 -15.65
C GLU A 385 -4.65 -18.62 -14.39
N TYR A 386 -3.37 -18.24 -14.24
CA TYR A 386 -2.58 -18.65 -13.07
C TYR A 386 -3.00 -17.93 -11.78
N VAL A 387 -3.41 -16.70 -11.87
CA VAL A 387 -3.84 -15.92 -10.71
C VAL A 387 -5.21 -16.37 -10.21
N ASP A 388 -6.18 -16.55 -11.12
CA ASP A 388 -7.53 -16.99 -10.78
C ASP A 388 -7.58 -18.44 -10.26
N ASN A 389 -6.59 -19.26 -10.64
CA ASN A 389 -6.45 -20.65 -10.20
C ASN A 389 -5.24 -20.88 -9.29
N MET A 390 -4.85 -19.86 -8.51
CA MET A 390 -3.61 -19.88 -7.70
C MET A 390 -3.50 -21.12 -6.81
N GLU A 391 -4.59 -21.58 -6.20
CA GLU A 391 -4.62 -22.77 -5.33
C GLU A 391 -4.23 -24.08 -6.05
N ARG A 392 -4.39 -24.12 -7.37
CA ARG A 392 -3.94 -25.27 -8.17
C ARG A 392 -2.42 -25.31 -8.27
N TYR A 393 -1.78 -24.15 -8.35
CA TYR A 393 -0.35 -24.00 -8.63
C TYR A 393 0.52 -23.75 -7.40
N CYS A 394 -0.06 -23.22 -6.31
CA CYS A 394 0.64 -22.97 -5.07
C CYS A 394 -0.20 -23.48 -3.89
N LYS A 395 0.30 -24.50 -3.19
CA LYS A 395 -0.39 -25.15 -2.08
C LYS A 395 0.40 -25.02 -0.79
N VAL A 396 -0.29 -24.66 0.26
CA VAL A 396 0.26 -24.63 1.63
C VAL A 396 -0.18 -25.90 2.35
N ARG A 397 0.78 -26.64 2.89
CA ARG A 397 0.54 -27.81 3.73
C ARG A 397 0.77 -27.43 5.19
N LEU A 398 -0.21 -27.75 6.02
CA LEU A 398 -0.18 -27.52 7.47
C LEU A 398 -0.18 -28.86 8.22
N GLN A 399 0.42 -28.82 9.43
CA GLN A 399 0.33 -29.90 10.42
C GLN A 399 -0.73 -29.55 11.46
#